data_6873b9503cb8949592cd96e6ae507a25
#
_entry.id   6873b9503cb8949592cd96e6ae507a25
#
_cell.length_a   1.000
_cell.length_b   1.000
_cell.length_c   1.000
_cell.angle_alpha   90.00
_cell.angle_beta   90.00
_cell.angle_gamma   90.00
#
_symmetry.space_group_name_H-M   'P 1'
#
loop_
_entity.id
_entity.type
_entity.pdbx_description
1 polymer ?
#
loop_
_entity_poly.entity_id
_entity_poly.type
_entity_poly.pdbx_seq_one_letter_code
_entity_poly.pdbx_strand_id
1 'polypeptide(L)'
;MLLFVGLGNPGPKHAANRHNIGFMAVQAIARRHNLSPWRRRFQGVAVEGNIASERALLLLPGTFMNESGRAVAEAAHFYKLEPGNVAVFHDEVDLRPAKVRVKIGGSDAGHNGLRSITAHLGND
;
A
#
# COMPACT_ATOMS: atom_id res chain seq x y z
N MET A 1 8.77 -9.15 9.68
CA MET A 1 7.58 -9.07 8.84
C MET A 1 7.60 -7.81 8.00
N LEU A 2 7.21 -7.92 6.75
CA LEU A 2 7.12 -6.78 5.84
C LEU A 2 5.65 -6.43 5.59
N LEU A 3 5.38 -5.15 5.36
CA LEU A 3 4.07 -4.67 4.96
C LEU A 3 4.19 -4.04 3.58
N PHE A 4 3.50 -4.60 2.60
CA PHE A 4 3.44 -4.06 1.24
C PHE A 4 2.07 -3.40 1.05
N VAL A 5 2.08 -2.11 0.79
CA VAL A 5 0.86 -1.32 0.64
C VAL A 5 0.72 -0.87 -0.81
N GLY A 6 -0.41 -1.17 -1.42
CA GLY A 6 -0.73 -0.65 -2.74
C GLY A 6 -1.71 0.50 -2.62
N LEU A 7 -1.34 1.67 -3.11
CA LEU A 7 -2.23 2.82 -3.08
C LEU A 7 -3.05 2.91 -4.35
N GLY A 8 -4.29 3.36 -4.19
CA GLY A 8 -5.22 3.56 -5.29
C GLY A 8 -6.53 4.11 -4.78
N ASN A 9 -7.41 4.50 -5.70
CA ASN A 9 -8.76 4.92 -5.36
C ASN A 9 -9.67 3.70 -5.42
N PRO A 10 -10.38 3.37 -4.34
CA PRO A 10 -11.26 2.22 -4.33
C PRO A 10 -12.49 2.47 -5.21
N GLY A 11 -13.09 1.38 -5.69
CA GLY A 11 -14.33 1.43 -6.45
C GLY A 11 -14.14 1.15 -7.94
N PRO A 12 -15.18 0.60 -8.58
CA PRO A 12 -15.06 0.13 -9.97
C PRO A 12 -14.80 1.25 -10.98
N LYS A 13 -15.31 2.45 -10.76
CA LYS A 13 -15.10 3.53 -11.72
C LYS A 13 -13.66 4.04 -11.77
N HIS A 14 -12.85 3.67 -10.79
CA HIS A 14 -11.44 4.04 -10.75
C HIS A 14 -10.51 2.89 -11.13
N ALA A 15 -11.05 1.72 -11.45
CA ALA A 15 -10.26 0.51 -11.63
C ALA A 15 -9.19 0.63 -12.73
N ALA A 16 -9.45 1.39 -13.78
CA ALA A 16 -8.51 1.60 -14.88
C ALA A 16 -7.73 2.90 -14.76
N ASN A 17 -7.88 3.64 -13.67
CA ASN A 17 -7.24 4.92 -13.46
C ASN A 17 -5.75 4.70 -13.14
N ARG A 18 -4.88 5.60 -13.63
CA ARG A 18 -3.44 5.52 -13.33
C ARG A 18 -3.15 5.54 -11.83
N HIS A 19 -4.04 6.15 -11.01
CA HIS A 19 -3.86 6.15 -9.56
C HIS A 19 -4.08 4.79 -8.93
N ASN A 20 -4.52 3.78 -9.70
CA ASN A 20 -4.68 2.42 -9.20
C ASN A 20 -3.48 1.52 -9.51
N ILE A 21 -2.41 2.07 -10.08
CA ILE A 21 -1.26 1.24 -10.43
C ILE A 21 -0.59 0.62 -9.21
N GLY A 22 -0.66 1.29 -8.05
CA GLY A 22 -0.18 0.72 -6.79
C GLY A 22 -0.98 -0.51 -6.38
N PHE A 23 -2.31 -0.44 -6.48
CA PHE A 23 -3.18 -1.61 -6.25
C PHE A 23 -2.79 -2.75 -7.17
N MET A 24 -2.63 -2.45 -8.46
CA MET A 24 -2.31 -3.45 -9.47
C MET A 24 -0.97 -4.12 -9.19
N ALA A 25 0.03 -3.36 -8.76
CA ALA A 25 1.34 -3.90 -8.44
C ALA A 25 1.28 -4.88 -7.27
N VAL A 26 0.58 -4.52 -6.21
CA VAL A 26 0.47 -5.38 -5.02
C VAL A 26 -0.38 -6.61 -5.32
N GLN A 27 -1.45 -6.46 -6.11
CA GLN A 27 -2.25 -7.60 -6.55
C GLN A 27 -1.41 -8.57 -7.39
N ALA A 28 -0.52 -8.05 -8.25
CA ALA A 28 0.37 -8.88 -9.05
C ALA A 28 1.36 -9.67 -8.16
N ILE A 29 1.87 -9.03 -7.12
CA ILE A 29 2.74 -9.71 -6.15
C ILE A 29 1.98 -10.86 -5.48
N ALA A 30 0.74 -10.62 -5.06
CA ALA A 30 -0.07 -11.66 -4.44
C ALA A 30 -0.28 -12.84 -5.37
N ARG A 31 -0.59 -12.58 -6.64
CA ARG A 31 -0.80 -13.66 -7.62
C ARG A 31 0.49 -14.44 -7.85
N ARG A 32 1.61 -13.75 -7.98
CA ARG A 32 2.90 -14.39 -8.23
C ARG A 32 3.29 -15.35 -7.11
N HIS A 33 2.93 -15.02 -5.88
CA HIS A 33 3.29 -15.82 -4.70
C HIS A 33 2.13 -16.65 -4.17
N ASN A 34 1.04 -16.74 -4.92
CA ASN A 34 -0.14 -17.54 -4.57
C ASN A 34 -0.73 -17.17 -3.21
N LEU A 35 -0.78 -15.89 -2.93
CA LEU A 35 -1.38 -15.40 -1.69
C LEU A 35 -2.87 -15.15 -1.89
N SER A 36 -3.70 -15.80 -1.09
CA SER A 36 -5.15 -15.67 -1.13
C SER A 36 -5.76 -16.34 0.11
N PRO A 37 -7.02 -16.06 0.45
CA PRO A 37 -7.87 -15.03 -0.13
C PRO A 37 -7.60 -13.67 0.50
N TRP A 38 -7.95 -12.60 -0.23
CA TRP A 38 -7.99 -11.26 0.33
C TRP A 38 -9.15 -11.18 1.31
N ARG A 39 -8.92 -10.52 2.45
CA ARG A 39 -9.94 -10.36 3.49
C ARG A 39 -10.04 -8.90 3.88
N ARG A 40 -11.23 -8.48 4.29
CA ARG A 40 -11.44 -7.10 4.78
C ARG A 40 -10.78 -6.96 6.14
N ARG A 41 -9.76 -6.10 6.20
CA ARG A 41 -9.00 -5.79 7.42
C ARG A 41 -8.35 -4.42 7.27
N PHE A 42 -8.09 -3.77 8.39
CA PHE A 42 -7.31 -2.53 8.42
C PHE A 42 -7.84 -1.46 7.47
N GLN A 43 -9.17 -1.29 7.44
CA GLN A 43 -9.83 -0.29 6.60
C GLN A 43 -9.51 -0.49 5.10
N GLY A 44 -9.41 -1.73 4.69
CA GLY A 44 -9.15 -2.10 3.30
C GLY A 44 -9.30 -3.58 3.12
N VAL A 45 -8.52 -4.15 2.21
CA VAL A 45 -8.41 -5.59 2.06
C VAL A 45 -6.95 -6.00 2.20
N ALA A 46 -6.72 -7.15 2.79
CA ALA A 46 -5.37 -7.61 3.07
C ALA A 46 -5.25 -9.10 2.88
N VAL A 47 -4.04 -9.54 2.56
CA VAL A 47 -3.68 -10.96 2.51
C VAL A 47 -2.32 -11.13 3.15
N GLU A 48 -2.14 -12.22 3.87
CA GLU A 48 -0.90 -12.49 4.58
C GLU A 48 -0.31 -13.81 4.10
N GLY A 49 1.01 -13.87 4.00
CA GLY A 49 1.69 -15.11 3.59
C GLY A 49 3.18 -14.90 3.56
N ASN A 50 3.89 -15.87 2.96
CA ASN A 50 5.34 -15.82 2.86
C ASN A 50 5.77 -15.42 1.45
N ILE A 51 6.72 -14.50 1.37
CA ILE A 51 7.36 -14.10 0.14
C ILE A 51 8.85 -14.28 0.35
N ALA A 52 9.48 -15.18 -0.42
CA ALA A 52 10.92 -15.46 -0.30
C ALA A 52 11.33 -15.76 1.15
N SER A 53 10.55 -16.58 1.84
CA SER A 53 10.79 -17.01 3.22
C SER A 53 10.61 -15.91 4.27
N GLU A 54 10.10 -14.75 3.88
CA GLU A 54 9.80 -13.65 4.79
C GLU A 54 8.29 -13.52 4.94
N ARG A 55 7.80 -13.37 6.16
CA ARG A 55 6.38 -13.13 6.40
C ARG A 55 6.01 -11.75 5.89
N ALA A 56 4.92 -11.65 5.15
CA ALA A 56 4.47 -10.40 4.55
C ALA A 56 2.97 -10.23 4.68
N LEU A 57 2.56 -9.00 4.92
CA LEU A 57 1.16 -8.57 4.82
C LEU A 57 1.06 -7.65 3.60
N LEU A 58 0.13 -7.95 2.72
CA LEU A 58 -0.19 -7.10 1.57
C LEU A 58 -1.51 -6.40 1.85
N LEU A 59 -1.53 -5.08 1.72
CA LEU A 59 -2.68 -4.25 2.07
C LEU A 59 -3.05 -3.32 0.94
N LEU A 60 -4.33 -3.31 0.60
CA LEU A 60 -4.92 -2.35 -0.32
C LEU A 60 -5.88 -1.49 0.48
N PRO A 61 -5.50 -0.26 0.88
CA PRO A 61 -6.39 0.60 1.67
C PRO A 61 -7.68 0.88 0.91
N GLY A 62 -8.81 0.83 1.63
CA GLY A 62 -10.12 1.16 1.09
C GLY A 62 -10.56 2.58 1.41
N THR A 63 -9.68 3.36 2.03
CA THR A 63 -9.92 4.76 2.35
C THR A 63 -9.67 5.63 1.13
N PHE A 64 -10.14 6.87 1.15
CA PHE A 64 -9.74 7.83 0.13
C PHE A 64 -8.22 8.02 0.19
N MET A 65 -7.63 8.40 -0.96
CA MET A 65 -6.17 8.49 -1.10
C MET A 65 -5.52 9.32 0.01
N ASN A 66 -6.09 10.47 0.35
CA ASN A 66 -5.53 11.35 1.36
C ASN A 66 -5.69 10.82 2.79
N GLU A 67 -6.36 9.69 2.97
CA GLU A 67 -6.55 9.04 4.27
C GLU A 67 -5.91 7.65 4.34
N SER A 68 -5.10 7.29 3.35
CA SER A 68 -4.46 5.98 3.28
C SER A 68 -3.62 5.67 4.53
N GLY A 69 -3.08 6.70 5.17
CA GLY A 69 -2.29 6.53 6.38
C GLY A 69 -3.04 5.90 7.53
N ARG A 70 -4.36 6.06 7.58
CA ARG A 70 -5.18 5.45 8.63
C ARG A 70 -5.13 3.93 8.55
N ALA A 71 -5.29 3.39 7.34
CA ALA A 71 -5.23 1.95 7.12
C ALA A 71 -3.84 1.40 7.40
N VAL A 72 -2.82 2.08 6.90
CA VAL A 72 -1.43 1.65 7.06
C VAL A 72 -1.02 1.68 8.53
N ALA A 73 -1.38 2.76 9.25
CA ALA A 73 -1.05 2.88 10.66
C ALA A 73 -1.72 1.77 11.48
N GLU A 74 -2.97 1.44 11.19
CA GLU A 74 -3.68 0.38 11.88
C GLU A 74 -2.95 -0.96 11.71
N ALA A 75 -2.56 -1.29 10.48
CA ALA A 75 -1.84 -2.53 10.19
C ALA A 75 -0.45 -2.53 10.84
N ALA A 76 0.28 -1.44 10.72
CA ALA A 76 1.62 -1.34 11.28
C ALA A 76 1.61 -1.44 12.80
N HIS A 77 0.65 -0.80 13.45
CA HIS A 77 0.53 -0.88 14.91
C HIS A 77 0.12 -2.27 15.37
N PHE A 78 -0.77 -2.93 14.63
CA PHE A 78 -1.21 -4.28 14.98
C PHE A 78 -0.03 -5.26 15.01
N TYR A 79 0.87 -5.17 14.03
CA TYR A 79 2.03 -6.06 13.93
C TYR A 79 3.30 -5.45 14.52
N LYS A 80 3.21 -4.27 15.13
CA LYS A 80 4.34 -3.56 15.75
C LYS A 80 5.50 -3.36 14.77
N LEU A 81 5.17 -2.89 13.56
CA LEU A 81 6.15 -2.70 12.50
C LEU A 81 6.76 -1.31 12.56
N GLU A 82 8.06 -1.25 12.25
CA GLU A 82 8.76 0.02 12.07
C GLU A 82 8.52 0.56 10.65
N PRO A 83 8.61 1.87 10.43
CA PRO A 83 8.45 2.42 9.09
C PRO A 83 9.36 1.80 8.03
N GLY A 84 10.56 1.38 8.40
CA GLY A 84 11.48 0.72 7.48
C GLY A 84 11.01 -0.64 6.99
N ASN A 85 9.99 -1.23 7.62
CA ASN A 85 9.39 -2.49 7.19
C ASN A 85 8.18 -2.30 6.28
N VAL A 86 7.86 -1.05 5.93
CA VAL A 86 6.70 -0.72 5.12
C VAL A 86 7.16 -0.25 3.74
N ALA A 87 6.75 -0.98 2.70
CA ALA A 87 7.00 -0.61 1.32
C ALA A 87 5.67 -0.19 0.69
N VAL A 88 5.62 1.01 0.14
CA VAL A 88 4.42 1.59 -0.44
C VAL A 88 4.57 1.68 -1.95
N PHE A 89 3.65 1.03 -2.67
CA PHE A 89 3.60 1.05 -4.12
C PHE A 89 2.57 2.11 -4.53
N HIS A 90 3.00 3.08 -5.30
CA HIS A 90 2.15 4.22 -5.66
C HIS A 90 2.43 4.67 -7.09
N ASP A 91 1.55 5.51 -7.61
CA ASP A 91 1.76 6.10 -8.93
C ASP A 91 2.82 7.20 -8.88
N GLU A 92 3.43 7.45 -10.02
CA GLU A 92 4.33 8.59 -10.19
C GLU A 92 3.52 9.76 -10.72
N VAL A 93 3.64 10.90 -10.05
CA VAL A 93 2.89 12.11 -10.43
C VAL A 93 3.62 12.82 -11.57
N ASP A 94 3.29 12.49 -12.81
CA ASP A 94 3.75 13.23 -13.99
C ASP A 94 2.78 12.98 -15.16
N LEU A 95 2.99 13.66 -16.26
CA LEU A 95 2.09 13.62 -17.41
C LEU A 95 2.36 12.47 -18.39
N ARG A 96 3.41 11.67 -18.14
CA ARG A 96 3.73 10.52 -18.98
C ARG A 96 2.92 9.30 -18.54
N PRO A 97 3.01 8.18 -19.28
CA PRO A 97 2.29 6.96 -18.88
C PRO A 97 2.55 6.59 -17.43
N ALA A 98 1.53 6.05 -16.77
CA ALA A 98 1.59 5.73 -15.36
C ALA A 98 2.71 4.75 -15.04
N LYS A 99 3.44 5.04 -13.97
CA LYS A 99 4.51 4.19 -13.45
C LYS A 99 4.29 3.94 -11.98
N VAL A 100 4.62 2.74 -11.52
CA VAL A 100 4.59 2.44 -10.10
C VAL A 100 5.92 2.84 -9.47
N ARG A 101 5.85 3.39 -8.28
CA ARG A 101 7.02 3.68 -7.44
C ARG A 101 6.89 2.92 -6.15
N VAL A 102 8.02 2.54 -5.57
CA VAL A 102 8.05 1.89 -4.27
C VAL A 102 8.77 2.81 -3.31
N LYS A 103 8.11 3.10 -2.19
CA LYS A 103 8.65 3.95 -1.13
C LYS A 103 8.81 3.12 0.14
N ILE A 104 10.00 3.13 0.72
CA ILE A 104 10.28 2.43 1.97
C ILE A 104 10.77 3.46 2.97
N GLY A 105 9.92 3.81 3.93
CA GLY A 105 10.22 4.89 4.87
C GLY A 105 10.41 6.22 4.16
N GLY A 106 11.06 7.18 4.78
CA GLY A 106 11.46 8.44 4.17
C GLY A 106 10.32 9.44 3.94
N SER A 107 10.58 10.48 3.14
CA SER A 107 9.65 11.57 2.91
C SER A 107 8.56 11.20 1.91
N ASP A 108 7.47 11.97 1.91
CA ASP A 108 6.28 11.68 1.09
C ASP A 108 6.37 12.18 -0.35
N ALA A 109 7.39 12.97 -0.69
CA ALA A 109 7.61 13.48 -2.04
C ALA A 109 6.38 14.19 -2.66
N GLY A 110 5.51 14.76 -1.83
CA GLY A 110 4.34 15.49 -2.29
C GLY A 110 3.13 14.64 -2.67
N HIS A 111 3.22 13.32 -2.59
CA HIS A 111 2.08 12.43 -2.88
C HIS A 111 1.10 12.43 -1.71
N ASN A 112 -0.20 12.63 -1.98
CA ASN A 112 -1.21 12.72 -0.90
C ASN A 112 -1.31 11.44 -0.06
N GLY A 113 -1.27 10.28 -0.69
CA GLY A 113 -1.29 9.01 0.03
C GLY A 113 -0.05 8.82 0.89
N LEU A 114 1.13 9.13 0.35
CA LEU A 114 2.38 9.04 1.10
C LEU A 114 2.40 10.03 2.25
N ARG A 115 1.89 11.24 2.03
CA ARG A 115 1.82 12.27 3.08
C ARG A 115 0.93 11.80 4.24
N SER A 116 -0.21 11.19 3.91
CA SER A 116 -1.11 10.64 4.92
C SER A 116 -0.42 9.53 5.73
N ILE A 117 0.29 8.63 5.04
CA ILE A 117 1.01 7.54 5.70
C ILE A 117 2.09 8.09 6.62
N THR A 118 2.89 9.03 6.14
CA THR A 118 3.95 9.68 6.94
C THR A 118 3.37 10.32 8.19
N ALA A 119 2.26 11.05 8.04
CA ALA A 119 1.63 11.72 9.17
C ALA A 119 1.12 10.73 10.21
N HIS A 120 0.51 9.62 9.78
CA HIS A 120 -0.08 8.64 10.70
C HIS A 120 0.97 7.73 11.35
N LEU A 121 2.07 7.46 10.67
CA LEU A 121 3.18 6.70 11.26
C LEU A 121 4.06 7.57 12.16
N GLY A 122 3.95 8.89 12.05
CA GLY A 122 4.69 9.83 12.89
C GLY A 122 6.17 9.91 12.54
N ASN A 123 6.53 9.57 11.31
CA ASN A 123 7.93 9.49 10.91
C ASN A 123 8.05 9.57 9.40
N ASP A 124 9.18 10.00 8.95
CA ASP A 124 9.53 9.96 7.54
C ASP A 124 10.00 8.55 7.15
#